data_f81ac3fc30a97b1edd9015a7ed09fc53
#
_entry.id   f81ac3fc30a97b1edd9015a7ed09fc53
#
_cell.length_a   1.000
_cell.length_b   1.000
_cell.length_c   1.000
_cell.angle_alpha   90.00
_cell.angle_beta   90.00
_cell.angle_gamma   90.00
#
_symmetry.space_group_name_H-M   'P 1'
#
loop_
_entity.id
_entity.type
_entity.pdbx_description
1 polymer ?
#
loop_
_entity_poly.entity_id
_entity_poly.type
_entity_poly.pdbx_seq_one_letter_code
_entity_poly.pdbx_strand_id
1 'polypeptide(L)'
;RFIRKGNILELNKLNNMNAEVLEFLVSADSKVVNKKIKDIKFPRSAIIGGVIRNDKGSIALGDFLIQEGDKILVCSLYETINKVEKLFL
;
A
#
# COMPACT_ATOMS: atom_id res chain seq x y z
N ARG A 1 -8.18 4.91 -13.58
CA ARG A 1 -6.85 5.27 -14.06
C ARG A 1 -5.77 4.49 -13.34
N PHE A 2 -4.82 4.00 -14.09
CA PHE A 2 -3.75 3.17 -13.54
C PHE A 2 -2.39 3.82 -13.73
N ILE A 3 -1.57 3.70 -12.72
CA ILE A 3 -0.17 4.07 -12.78
C ILE A 3 0.61 2.77 -12.66
N ARG A 4 1.48 2.51 -13.63
CA ARG A 4 2.15 1.22 -13.70
C ARG A 4 3.29 1.07 -12.70
N LYS A 5 3.92 2.18 -12.41
CA LYS A 5 5.06 2.21 -11.52
C LYS A 5 4.63 1.85 -10.12
N GLY A 6 5.37 0.93 -9.48
CA GLY A 6 5.06 0.52 -8.13
C GLY A 6 3.81 -0.32 -8.00
N ASN A 7 3.32 -0.91 -9.11
CA ASN A 7 2.13 -1.74 -9.07
C ASN A 7 0.92 -1.03 -8.47
N ILE A 8 0.79 0.26 -8.71
CA ILE A 8 -0.37 1.01 -8.26
C ILE A 8 -1.55 0.65 -9.15
N LEU A 9 -2.60 0.10 -8.55
CA LEU A 9 -3.80 -0.30 -9.27
C LEU A 9 -4.81 0.83 -9.39
N GLU A 10 -4.90 1.66 -8.39
CA GLU A 10 -5.85 2.76 -8.39
C GLU A 10 -5.33 3.93 -7.56
N LEU A 11 -5.68 5.13 -7.98
CA LEU A 11 -5.24 6.34 -7.35
C LEU A 11 -6.45 7.26 -7.16
N ASN A 12 -6.73 7.64 -5.93
CA ASN A 12 -7.83 8.53 -5.59
C ASN A 12 -7.31 9.69 -4.78
N LYS A 13 -7.57 10.91 -5.27
CA LYS A 13 -7.14 12.11 -4.56
C LYS A 13 -8.13 12.47 -3.47
N LEU A 14 -7.61 12.85 -2.32
CA LEU A 14 -8.40 13.34 -1.22
C LEU A 14 -8.35 14.85 -1.22
N ASN A 15 -9.53 15.48 -1.23
CA ASN A 15 -9.63 16.93 -1.27
C ASN A 15 -9.12 17.55 0.02
N ASN A 16 -8.42 18.67 -0.10
CA ASN A 16 -7.98 19.50 1.03
C ASN A 16 -6.97 18.84 1.96
N MET A 17 -6.35 17.73 1.54
CA MET A 17 -5.37 17.06 2.40
C MET A 17 -4.01 16.90 1.76
N ASN A 18 -3.87 17.18 0.47
CA ASN A 18 -2.64 16.88 -0.27
C ASN A 18 -2.24 15.43 -0.08
N ALA A 19 -3.24 14.55 -0.14
CA ALA A 19 -3.05 13.13 0.09
C ALA A 19 -3.82 12.33 -0.94
N GLU A 20 -3.42 11.07 -1.10
CA GLU A 20 -4.08 10.15 -2.01
C GLU A 20 -4.24 8.80 -1.35
N VAL A 21 -5.25 8.06 -1.79
CA VAL A 21 -5.39 6.65 -1.46
C VAL A 21 -4.88 5.85 -2.65
N LEU A 22 -3.94 4.96 -2.37
CA LEU A 22 -3.28 4.15 -3.37
C LEU A 22 -3.60 2.70 -3.12
N GLU A 23 -3.76 1.94 -4.19
CA GLU A 23 -3.94 0.50 -4.09
C GLU A 23 -2.77 -0.16 -4.78
N PHE A 24 -2.00 -0.96 -4.03
CA PHE A 24 -0.82 -1.65 -4.55
C PHE A 24 -1.08 -3.15 -4.62
N LEU A 25 -0.69 -3.74 -5.72
CA LEU A 25 -0.67 -5.20 -5.82
C LEU A 25 0.68 -5.70 -5.32
N VAL A 26 0.67 -6.64 -4.39
CA VAL A 26 1.90 -7.24 -3.86
C VAL A 26 2.36 -8.33 -4.81
N SER A 27 3.54 -8.14 -5.39
CA SER A 27 4.16 -9.14 -6.25
C SER A 27 5.16 -9.97 -5.46
N ALA A 28 5.62 -11.05 -6.06
CA ALA A 28 6.62 -11.90 -5.43
C ALA A 28 7.91 -11.14 -5.10
N ASP A 29 8.20 -10.10 -5.88
CA ASP A 29 9.42 -9.31 -5.71
C ASP A 29 9.26 -8.10 -4.81
N SER A 30 8.06 -7.83 -4.32
CA SER A 30 7.83 -6.68 -3.44
C SER A 30 8.65 -6.81 -2.17
N LYS A 31 9.16 -5.67 -1.69
CA LYS A 31 9.93 -5.65 -0.45
C LYS A 31 9.09 -5.98 0.77
N VAL A 32 7.77 -5.91 0.64
CA VAL A 32 6.85 -6.15 1.76
C VAL A 32 6.30 -7.57 1.79
N VAL A 33 6.57 -8.40 0.77
CA VAL A 33 6.01 -9.74 0.71
C VAL A 33 6.57 -10.61 1.85
N ASN A 34 5.68 -11.37 2.47
CA ASN A 34 6.01 -12.27 3.59
C ASN A 34 6.50 -11.54 4.83
N LYS A 35 6.11 -10.28 4.98
CA LYS A 35 6.43 -9.51 6.18
C LYS A 35 5.15 -9.14 6.90
N LYS A 36 5.24 -9.06 8.21
CA LYS A 36 4.15 -8.51 9.01
C LYS A 36 4.18 -6.99 8.91
N ILE A 37 3.01 -6.38 8.93
CA ILE A 37 2.91 -4.92 8.81
C ILE A 37 3.78 -4.23 9.85
N LYS A 38 3.79 -4.73 11.08
CA LYS A 38 4.57 -4.11 12.16
C LYS A 38 6.07 -4.13 11.91
N ASP A 39 6.54 -5.01 11.03
CA ASP A 39 7.97 -5.15 10.74
C ASP A 39 8.41 -4.34 9.52
N ILE A 40 7.49 -3.61 8.91
CA ILE A 40 7.79 -2.79 7.74
C ILE A 40 8.06 -1.37 8.19
N LYS A 41 9.21 -0.84 7.79
CA LYS A 41 9.51 0.58 8.02
C LYS A 41 8.72 1.41 7.03
N PHE A 42 7.52 1.78 7.43
CA PHE A 42 6.66 2.56 6.57
C PHE A 42 6.97 4.04 6.70
N PRO A 43 6.93 4.79 5.59
CA PRO A 43 7.19 6.23 5.67
C PRO A 43 6.22 6.93 6.60
N ARG A 44 6.69 8.02 7.19
CA ARG A 44 5.97 8.72 8.24
C ARG A 44 4.61 9.25 7.83
N SER A 45 4.51 9.78 6.64
CA SER A 45 3.29 10.44 6.17
C SER A 45 2.43 9.52 5.33
N ALA A 46 2.47 8.23 5.63
CA ALA A 46 1.65 7.25 4.95
C ALA A 46 1.20 6.17 5.95
N ILE A 47 0.06 5.58 5.67
CA ILE A 47 -0.49 4.55 6.53
C ILE A 47 -1.19 3.49 5.69
N ILE A 48 -1.07 2.24 6.11
CA ILE A 48 -1.84 1.15 5.51
C ILE A 48 -3.22 1.17 6.13
N GLY A 49 -4.25 1.30 5.26
CA GLY A 49 -5.63 1.38 5.72
C GLY A 49 -6.38 0.07 5.61
N GLY A 50 -5.91 -0.83 4.76
CA GLY A 50 -6.62 -2.09 4.58
C GLY A 50 -5.92 -2.99 3.61
N VAL A 51 -6.41 -4.23 3.55
CA VAL A 51 -5.90 -5.25 2.63
C VAL A 51 -7.08 -5.95 1.98
N ILE A 52 -6.96 -6.23 0.69
CA ILE A 52 -7.92 -7.02 -0.03
C ILE A 52 -7.22 -8.32 -0.42
N ARG A 53 -7.76 -9.44 0.06
CA ARG A 53 -7.26 -10.78 -0.25
C ARG A 53 -8.42 -11.64 -0.70
N ASN A 54 -8.30 -12.27 -1.87
CA ASN A 54 -9.36 -13.11 -2.41
C ASN A 54 -10.70 -12.37 -2.44
N ASP A 55 -10.67 -11.12 -2.90
CA ASP A 55 -11.84 -10.24 -3.03
C ASP A 55 -12.50 -9.87 -1.70
N LYS A 56 -11.84 -10.14 -0.58
CA LYS A 56 -12.35 -9.75 0.74
C LYS A 56 -11.46 -8.68 1.35
N GLY A 57 -12.09 -7.57 1.74
CA GLY A 57 -11.38 -6.48 2.39
C GLY A 57 -11.35 -6.67 3.90
N SER A 58 -10.26 -6.25 4.51
CA SER A 58 -10.14 -6.25 5.96
C SER A 58 -9.25 -5.11 6.41
N ILE A 59 -9.40 -4.73 7.66
CA ILE A 59 -8.51 -3.78 8.30
C ILE A 59 -7.28 -4.57 8.72
N ALA A 60 -6.12 -4.13 8.23
CA ALA A 60 -4.87 -4.83 8.49
C ALA A 60 -4.24 -4.28 9.77
N LEU A 61 -3.99 -5.14 10.73
CA LEU A 61 -3.30 -4.79 11.97
C LEU A 61 -1.84 -5.21 11.90
N GLY A 62 -1.08 -4.83 12.92
CA GLY A 62 0.36 -5.02 12.93
C GLY A 62 0.83 -6.46 12.70
N ASP A 63 0.05 -7.44 13.16
CA ASP A 63 0.41 -8.86 13.01
C ASP A 63 0.01 -9.45 11.66
N PHE A 64 -0.66 -8.68 10.82
CA PHE A 64 -1.08 -9.17 9.51
C PHE A 64 0.14 -9.47 8.65
N LEU A 65 0.20 -10.68 8.10
CA LEU A 65 1.27 -11.10 7.22
C LEU A 65 0.89 -10.82 5.77
N ILE A 66 1.65 -9.97 5.13
CA ILE A 66 1.40 -9.60 3.73
C ILE A 66 1.88 -10.73 2.84
N GLN A 67 1.05 -11.10 1.87
CA GLN A 67 1.36 -12.19 0.94
C GLN A 67 1.25 -11.73 -0.50
N GLU A 68 1.93 -12.43 -1.38
CA GLU A 68 1.81 -12.20 -2.81
C GLU A 68 0.34 -12.26 -3.23
N GLY A 69 -0.07 -11.34 -4.10
CA GLY A 69 -1.44 -11.28 -4.57
C GLY A 69 -2.34 -10.39 -3.73
N ASP A 70 -1.91 -10.00 -2.55
CA ASP A 70 -2.66 -9.05 -1.74
C ASP A 70 -2.72 -7.70 -2.43
N LYS A 71 -3.82 -6.99 -2.24
CA LYS A 71 -3.93 -5.58 -2.62
C LYS A 71 -3.92 -4.77 -1.35
N ILE A 72 -2.98 -3.84 -1.26
CA ILE A 72 -2.78 -3.06 -0.04
C ILE A 72 -3.26 -1.64 -0.29
N LEU A 73 -4.16 -1.17 0.56
CA LEU A 73 -4.65 0.21 0.50
C LEU A 73 -3.78 1.08 1.39
N VAL A 74 -3.21 2.12 0.80
CA VAL A 74 -2.32 3.05 1.52
C VAL A 74 -2.85 4.46 1.34
N CYS A 75 -2.95 5.19 2.45
CA CYS A 75 -3.22 6.62 2.42
C CYS A 75 -1.90 7.32 2.62
N SER A 76 -1.52 8.19 1.69
CA SER A 76 -0.21 8.83 1.73
C SER A 76 -0.31 10.31 1.35
N LEU A 77 0.46 11.15 2.04
CA LEU A 77 0.65 12.50 1.57
C LEU A 77 1.42 12.47 0.25
N TYR A 78 1.17 13.46 -0.62
CA TYR A 78 1.79 13.51 -1.94
C TYR A 78 3.31 13.38 -1.87
N GLU A 79 3.91 14.06 -0.91
CA GLU A 79 5.36 14.11 -0.79
C GLU A 79 5.99 12.76 -0.45
N THR A 80 5.20 11.80 0.00
CA THR A 80 5.71 10.51 0.47
C THR A 80 5.42 9.36 -0.51
N ILE A 81 4.62 9.62 -1.55
CA ILE A 81 4.18 8.56 -2.45
C ILE A 81 5.35 7.80 -3.08
N ASN A 82 6.40 8.51 -3.50
CA ASN A 82 7.53 7.84 -4.13
C ASN A 82 8.21 6.85 -3.18
N LYS A 83 8.29 7.19 -1.91
CA LYS A 83 8.88 6.27 -0.92
C LYS A 83 8.01 5.05 -0.71
N VAL A 84 6.68 5.25 -0.70
CA VAL A 84 5.74 4.14 -0.58
C VAL A 84 5.86 3.20 -1.76
N GLU A 85 5.89 3.76 -2.98
CA GLU A 85 6.02 2.95 -4.19
C GLU A 85 7.21 2.01 -4.13
N LYS A 86 8.33 2.48 -3.61
CA LYS A 86 9.56 1.68 -3.56
C LYS A 86 9.40 0.44 -2.70
N LEU A 87 8.50 0.45 -1.75
CA LEU A 87 8.26 -0.73 -0.91
C LEU A 87 7.53 -1.83 -1.69
N PHE A 88 6.79 -1.45 -2.73
CA PHE A 88 5.98 -2.39 -3.49
C PHE A 88 6.60 -2.75 -4.84
N LEU A 89 7.76 -2.25 -5.12
CA LEU A 89 8.47 -2.62 -6.34
C LEU A 89 9.08 -4.00 -6.24
#